data_18a929b9f8db2b6957eb7013ed0d13fc
#
_entry.id   18a929b9f8db2b6957eb7013ed0d13fc
#
_cell.length_a   1.000
_cell.length_b   1.000
_cell.length_c   1.000
_cell.angle_alpha   90.00
_cell.angle_beta   90.00
_cell.angle_gamma   90.00
#
_symmetry.space_group_name_H-M   'P 1'
#
loop_
_entity.id
_entity.type
_entity.pdbx_description
1 polymer ?
#
loop_
_entity_poly.entity_id
_entity_poly.type
_entity_poly.pdbx_seq_one_letter_code
_entity_poly.pdbx_strand_id
1 'polypeptide(L)'
;YIFQGLALVDLARLKWKDMVCIEIPDKEKYDRDRTTYGLRYAEVHKATATFYEINLVRAKTQHPTRVLVERSVAWPYMVPFLGPGKARGNDFVFPIYFDEDPVHQFERITYANNVINQSLQRVAKRIGLTRKVTFYAARHTYASRLYHADVPLPLIAQNMGRNPAEIETYLKEFDTDKIISANKRIWQIPRTEPLEMNTGGL
;
A
#
# COMPACT_ATOMS: atom_id res chain seq x y z
N TYR A 1 0.49 1.34 -7.40
CA TYR A 1 -0.54 0.99 -6.43
C TYR A 1 -0.12 -0.23 -5.59
N ILE A 2 0.19 -1.37 -6.21
CA ILE A 2 0.54 -2.65 -5.57
C ILE A 2 1.70 -2.49 -4.56
N PHE A 3 2.72 -1.72 -4.89
CA PHE A 3 3.84 -1.41 -4.01
C PHE A 3 3.54 -0.24 -3.06
N GLN A 4 2.39 -0.28 -2.39
CA GLN A 4 1.96 0.70 -1.37
C GLN A 4 2.07 2.16 -1.83
N GLY A 5 1.81 2.42 -3.11
CA GLY A 5 1.88 3.77 -3.67
C GLY A 5 3.29 4.37 -3.68
N LEU A 6 4.35 3.57 -3.78
CA LEU A 6 5.71 4.08 -3.96
C LEU A 6 5.80 5.07 -5.11
N ALA A 7 6.67 6.07 -4.98
CA ALA A 7 6.94 7.00 -6.07
C ALA A 7 7.69 6.30 -7.20
N LEU A 8 7.57 6.82 -8.42
CA LEU A 8 8.23 6.23 -9.58
C LEU A 8 9.76 6.16 -9.42
N VAL A 9 10.37 7.16 -8.79
CA VAL A 9 11.80 7.18 -8.50
C VAL A 9 12.23 6.08 -7.54
N ASP A 10 11.40 5.74 -6.54
CA ASP A 10 11.70 4.67 -5.59
C ASP A 10 11.55 3.29 -6.28
N LEU A 11 10.52 3.13 -7.13
CA LEU A 11 10.35 1.91 -7.94
C LEU A 11 11.49 1.72 -8.95
N ALA A 12 11.94 2.81 -9.59
CA ALA A 12 13.04 2.76 -10.56
C ALA A 12 14.37 2.33 -9.93
N ARG A 13 14.56 2.62 -8.65
CA ARG A 13 15.78 2.26 -7.89
C ARG A 13 15.73 0.86 -7.28
N LEU A 14 14.56 0.23 -7.28
CA LEU A 14 14.38 -1.08 -6.66
C LEU A 14 15.19 -2.14 -7.37
N LYS A 15 16.02 -2.86 -6.62
CA LYS A 15 16.83 -3.99 -7.09
C LYS A 15 16.31 -5.30 -6.52
N TRP A 16 16.60 -6.39 -7.20
CA TRP A 16 16.16 -7.72 -6.75
C TRP A 16 16.72 -8.10 -5.38
N LYS A 17 17.93 -7.65 -5.02
CA LYS A 17 18.52 -7.88 -3.70
C LYS A 17 17.75 -7.20 -2.56
N ASP A 18 17.00 -6.16 -2.87
CA ASP A 18 16.23 -5.37 -1.88
C ASP A 18 14.90 -6.04 -1.54
N MET A 19 14.56 -7.14 -2.23
CA MET A 19 13.32 -7.87 -2.08
C MET A 19 13.56 -9.19 -1.33
N VAL A 20 13.19 -9.24 -0.08
CA VAL A 20 13.30 -10.43 0.76
C VAL A 20 11.96 -11.17 0.75
N CYS A 21 11.99 -12.48 0.46
CA CYS A 21 10.80 -13.31 0.62
C CYS A 21 10.64 -13.69 2.09
N ILE A 22 9.48 -13.40 2.65
CA ILE A 22 9.09 -13.80 4.00
C ILE A 22 7.78 -14.59 3.95
N GLU A 23 7.65 -15.54 4.85
CA GLU A 23 6.41 -16.29 5.05
C GLU A 23 5.71 -15.77 6.29
N ILE A 24 4.45 -15.41 6.14
CA ILE A 24 3.60 -14.92 7.23
C ILE A 24 2.42 -15.88 7.39
N PRO A 25 2.06 -16.27 8.63
CA PRO A 25 0.85 -17.08 8.85
C PRO A 25 -0.38 -16.40 8.25
N ASP A 26 -1.09 -17.15 7.41
CA ASP A 26 -2.34 -16.71 6.79
C ASP A 26 -3.52 -17.19 7.62
N LYS A 27 -3.98 -16.36 8.55
CA LYS A 27 -5.08 -16.68 9.45
C LYS A 27 -6.38 -16.95 8.69
N GLU A 28 -6.69 -16.19 7.65
CA GLU A 28 -7.93 -16.36 6.89
C GLU A 28 -7.93 -17.68 6.14
N LYS A 29 -6.81 -18.06 5.55
CA LYS A 29 -6.64 -19.35 4.91
C LYS A 29 -6.69 -20.49 5.94
N TYR A 30 -6.04 -20.32 7.10
CA TYR A 30 -6.09 -21.30 8.18
C TYR A 30 -7.52 -21.54 8.67
N ASP A 31 -8.28 -20.47 8.94
CA ASP A 31 -9.66 -20.57 9.40
C ASP A 31 -10.56 -21.22 8.35
N ARG A 32 -10.37 -20.90 7.07
CA ARG A 32 -11.06 -21.54 5.94
C ARG A 32 -10.72 -23.02 5.83
N ASP A 33 -9.44 -23.37 5.87
CA ASP A 33 -8.97 -24.74 5.78
C ASP A 33 -9.48 -25.57 6.97
N ARG A 34 -9.48 -24.99 8.19
CA ARG A 34 -10.05 -25.60 9.38
C ARG A 34 -11.54 -25.90 9.23
N THR A 35 -12.30 -24.96 8.67
CA THR A 35 -13.74 -25.12 8.46
C THR A 35 -14.05 -26.15 7.37
N THR A 36 -13.25 -26.19 6.30
CA THR A 36 -13.50 -27.04 5.13
C THR A 36 -12.97 -28.45 5.32
N TYR A 37 -11.78 -28.61 5.88
CA TYR A 37 -11.05 -29.90 5.93
C TYR A 37 -10.80 -30.39 7.37
N GLY A 38 -11.14 -29.58 8.38
CA GLY A 38 -10.96 -29.92 9.79
C GLY A 38 -9.65 -29.43 10.39
N LEU A 39 -9.61 -29.39 11.73
CA LEU A 39 -8.50 -28.84 12.51
C LEU A 39 -7.15 -29.50 12.19
N ARG A 40 -7.11 -30.81 12.12
CA ARG A 40 -5.87 -31.59 11.86
C ARG A 40 -5.25 -31.22 10.50
N TYR A 41 -6.07 -30.99 9.48
CA TYR A 41 -5.61 -30.58 8.17
C TYR A 41 -4.97 -29.19 8.24
N ALA A 42 -5.64 -28.22 8.87
CA ALA A 42 -5.15 -26.85 9.01
C ALA A 42 -3.84 -26.77 9.81
N GLU A 43 -3.69 -27.59 10.86
CA GLU A 43 -2.46 -27.67 11.67
C GLU A 43 -1.28 -28.26 10.90
N VAL A 44 -1.51 -29.29 10.10
CA VAL A 44 -0.46 -29.96 9.32
C VAL A 44 0.01 -29.08 8.14
N HIS A 45 -0.92 -28.40 7.46
CA HIS A 45 -0.63 -27.65 6.24
C HIS A 45 -0.27 -26.19 6.48
N LYS A 46 -0.07 -25.76 7.75
CA LYS A 46 0.35 -24.41 8.19
C LYS A 46 0.15 -23.37 7.12
N ALA A 47 -1.10 -22.87 7.00
CA ALA A 47 -1.44 -21.90 5.98
C ALA A 47 -0.54 -20.65 6.13
N THR A 48 0.36 -20.45 5.17
CA THR A 48 1.23 -19.28 5.09
C THR A 48 1.02 -18.55 3.77
N ALA A 49 1.17 -17.25 3.78
CA ALA A 49 1.26 -16.43 2.59
C ALA A 49 2.70 -15.93 2.45
N THR A 50 3.22 -15.96 1.23
CA THR A 50 4.56 -15.47 0.93
C THR A 50 4.48 -14.00 0.53
N PHE A 51 5.25 -13.15 1.20
CA PHE A 51 5.36 -11.73 0.92
C PHE A 51 6.76 -11.37 0.42
N TYR A 52 6.83 -10.34 -0.41
CA TYR A 52 8.05 -9.57 -0.60
C TYR A 52 8.09 -8.47 0.45
N GLU A 53 9.12 -8.50 1.29
CA GLU A 53 9.49 -7.40 2.17
C GLU A 53 10.56 -6.57 1.50
N ILE A 54 10.31 -5.27 1.39
CA ILE A 54 11.21 -4.31 0.77
C ILE A 54 11.49 -3.21 1.79
N ASN A 55 12.73 -3.11 2.23
CA ASN A 55 13.19 -2.05 3.11
C ASN A 55 14.00 -1.04 2.29
N LEU A 56 13.50 0.17 2.15
CA LEU A 56 14.15 1.23 1.37
C LEU A 56 14.13 2.57 2.08
N VAL A 57 15.10 3.41 1.72
CA VAL A 57 15.11 4.84 2.08
C VAL A 57 14.58 5.62 0.89
N ARG A 58 13.54 6.40 1.10
CA ARG A 58 12.89 7.16 0.03
C ARG A 58 13.82 8.22 -0.55
N ALA A 59 13.88 8.29 -1.88
CA ALA A 59 14.78 9.19 -2.57
C ALA A 59 14.54 10.67 -2.23
N LYS A 60 13.28 11.08 -2.11
CA LYS A 60 12.93 12.49 -1.90
C LYS A 60 12.94 12.92 -0.43
N THR A 61 12.45 12.07 0.47
CA THR A 61 12.19 12.45 1.88
C THR A 61 13.21 11.87 2.84
N GLN A 62 14.08 10.97 2.38
CA GLN A 62 15.05 10.23 3.20
C GLN A 62 14.41 9.44 4.35
N HIS A 63 13.08 9.23 4.31
CA HIS A 63 12.39 8.41 5.30
C HIS A 63 12.57 6.93 5.00
N PRO A 64 12.94 6.12 6.00
CA PRO A 64 12.89 4.68 5.87
C PRO A 64 11.45 4.22 5.66
N THR A 65 11.26 3.32 4.72
CA THR A 65 9.93 2.81 4.36
C THR A 65 10.03 1.30 4.19
N ARG A 66 9.12 0.61 4.82
CA ARG A 66 8.94 -0.84 4.69
C ARG A 66 7.70 -1.11 3.84
N VAL A 67 7.89 -1.82 2.75
CA VAL A 67 6.79 -2.26 1.87
C VAL A 67 6.62 -3.75 2.04
N LEU A 68 5.39 -4.18 2.28
CA LEU A 68 4.99 -5.58 2.29
C LEU A 68 3.97 -5.80 1.19
N VAL A 69 4.31 -6.65 0.23
CA VAL A 69 3.39 -6.99 -0.86
C VAL A 69 3.34 -8.50 -1.04
N GLU A 70 2.14 -9.03 -1.10
CA GLU A 70 1.97 -10.46 -1.32
C GLU A 70 2.55 -10.88 -2.67
N ARG A 71 3.34 -11.95 -2.68
CA ARG A 71 4.06 -12.41 -3.86
C ARG A 71 3.11 -12.73 -5.01
N SER A 72 2.00 -13.38 -4.72
CA SER A 72 0.98 -13.74 -5.71
C SER A 72 0.41 -12.51 -6.43
N VAL A 73 0.30 -11.38 -5.72
CA VAL A 73 -0.19 -10.10 -6.24
C VAL A 73 0.89 -9.36 -7.04
N ALA A 74 2.14 -9.36 -6.55
CA ALA A 74 3.22 -8.59 -7.18
C ALA A 74 3.83 -9.30 -8.40
N TRP A 75 4.00 -10.60 -8.33
CA TRP A 75 4.73 -11.42 -9.30
C TRP A 75 4.25 -11.26 -10.76
N PRO A 76 2.95 -11.26 -11.08
CA PRO A 76 2.49 -11.10 -12.46
C PRO A 76 2.94 -9.78 -13.12
N TYR A 77 3.18 -8.75 -12.31
CA TYR A 77 3.61 -7.44 -12.81
C TYR A 77 5.13 -7.29 -12.90
N MET A 78 5.87 -8.21 -12.29
CA MET A 78 7.33 -8.19 -12.28
C MET A 78 7.92 -9.18 -13.30
N VAL A 79 7.28 -10.32 -13.46
CA VAL A 79 7.74 -11.41 -14.32
C VAL A 79 8.01 -11.00 -15.76
N PRO A 80 7.24 -10.09 -16.39
CA PRO A 80 7.54 -9.64 -17.76
C PRO A 80 8.91 -8.96 -17.92
N PHE A 81 9.49 -8.49 -16.82
CA PHE A 81 10.81 -7.83 -16.82
C PHE A 81 11.96 -8.78 -16.46
N LEU A 82 11.62 -10.03 -16.15
CA LEU A 82 12.59 -11.11 -15.95
C LEU A 82 13.04 -11.64 -17.31
N GLY A 83 14.13 -11.11 -17.87
CA GLY A 83 14.75 -11.68 -19.05
C GLY A 83 15.43 -13.02 -18.75
N PRO A 84 15.71 -13.87 -19.77
CA PRO A 84 16.49 -15.09 -19.61
C PRO A 84 17.85 -14.77 -19.00
N GLY A 85 18.17 -15.39 -17.87
CA GLY A 85 19.40 -15.15 -17.13
C GLY A 85 19.46 -13.83 -16.35
N LYS A 86 18.40 -13.03 -16.35
CA LYS A 86 18.27 -11.78 -15.58
C LYS A 86 17.44 -11.99 -14.33
N ALA A 87 17.72 -11.18 -13.34
CA ALA A 87 17.03 -11.02 -12.07
C ALA A 87 17.71 -11.66 -10.89
N ARG A 88 18.93 -11.27 -10.63
CA ARG A 88 19.56 -11.63 -9.35
C ARG A 88 20.48 -10.53 -8.87
N GLY A 89 20.42 -10.25 -7.57
CA GLY A 89 21.35 -9.35 -6.92
C GLY A 89 21.16 -7.88 -7.31
N ASN A 90 22.11 -7.29 -7.99
CA ASN A 90 22.16 -5.85 -8.23
C ASN A 90 21.31 -5.35 -9.41
N ASP A 91 20.66 -6.23 -10.16
CA ASP A 91 19.83 -5.82 -11.29
C ASP A 91 18.57 -5.07 -10.80
N PHE A 92 18.16 -4.05 -11.56
CA PHE A 92 16.91 -3.34 -11.28
C PHE A 92 15.70 -4.22 -11.59
N VAL A 93 14.68 -4.15 -10.72
CA VAL A 93 13.42 -4.90 -10.91
C VAL A 93 12.65 -4.40 -12.12
N PHE A 94 12.63 -3.08 -12.32
CA PHE A 94 11.96 -2.44 -13.45
C PHE A 94 12.99 -1.82 -14.40
N PRO A 95 12.81 -1.94 -15.72
CA PRO A 95 13.76 -1.47 -16.72
C PRO A 95 13.65 0.05 -16.96
N ILE A 96 13.75 0.82 -15.89
CA ILE A 96 13.72 2.29 -15.93
C ILE A 96 15.15 2.82 -15.88
N TYR A 97 15.96 2.31 -14.95
CA TYR A 97 17.37 2.58 -14.84
C TYR A 97 18.20 1.48 -15.50
N PHE A 98 19.34 1.86 -16.08
CA PHE A 98 20.29 0.92 -16.70
C PHE A 98 21.69 1.03 -16.10
N ASP A 99 21.98 2.13 -15.41
CA ASP A 99 23.26 2.42 -14.77
C ASP A 99 23.04 3.25 -13.49
N GLU A 100 24.14 3.53 -12.79
CA GLU A 100 24.14 4.26 -11.53
C GLU A 100 24.46 5.77 -11.71
N ASP A 101 24.66 6.27 -12.96
CA ASP A 101 24.92 7.69 -13.21
C ASP A 101 23.69 8.53 -12.83
N PRO A 102 23.82 9.50 -11.90
CA PRO A 102 22.70 10.30 -11.43
C PRO A 102 22.02 11.15 -12.53
N VAL A 103 22.79 11.60 -13.53
CA VAL A 103 22.27 12.40 -14.66
C VAL A 103 21.42 11.51 -15.54
N HIS A 104 21.96 10.35 -15.94
CA HIS A 104 21.21 9.36 -16.72
C HIS A 104 19.97 8.87 -15.97
N GLN A 105 20.07 8.63 -14.66
CA GLN A 105 18.91 8.25 -13.84
C GLN A 105 17.82 9.33 -13.83
N PHE A 106 18.19 10.60 -13.72
CA PHE A 106 17.23 11.70 -13.77
C PHE A 106 16.52 11.79 -15.12
N GLU A 107 17.25 11.68 -16.22
CA GLU A 107 16.69 11.69 -17.56
C GLU A 107 15.75 10.50 -17.78
N ARG A 108 16.15 9.31 -17.36
CA ARG A 108 15.36 8.09 -17.50
C ARG A 108 14.06 8.14 -16.70
N ILE A 109 14.09 8.62 -15.45
CA ILE A 109 12.87 8.74 -14.65
C ILE A 109 11.91 9.77 -15.26
N THR A 110 12.45 10.88 -15.80
CA THR A 110 11.65 11.91 -16.46
C THR A 110 10.99 11.34 -17.72
N TYR A 111 11.75 10.64 -18.54
CA TYR A 111 11.23 9.99 -19.73
C TYR A 111 10.16 8.94 -19.39
N ALA A 112 10.43 8.02 -18.45
CA ALA A 112 9.49 7.00 -18.02
C ALA A 112 8.19 7.61 -17.48
N ASN A 113 8.28 8.66 -16.67
CA ASN A 113 7.11 9.36 -16.16
C ASN A 113 6.24 9.93 -17.29
N ASN A 114 6.86 10.53 -18.31
CA ASN A 114 6.15 11.08 -19.46
C ASN A 114 5.46 9.97 -20.28
N VAL A 115 6.15 8.88 -20.57
CA VAL A 115 5.61 7.74 -21.34
C VAL A 115 4.45 7.08 -20.59
N ILE A 116 4.60 6.85 -19.28
CA ILE A 116 3.54 6.28 -18.45
C ILE A 116 2.31 7.20 -18.45
N ASN A 117 2.51 8.50 -18.20
CA ASN A 117 1.41 9.44 -18.13
C ASN A 117 0.68 9.58 -19.48
N GLN A 118 1.39 9.59 -20.61
CA GLN A 118 0.78 9.57 -21.94
C GLN A 118 -0.04 8.29 -22.17
N SER A 119 0.46 7.15 -21.73
CA SER A 119 -0.24 5.87 -21.85
C SER A 119 -1.50 5.86 -20.98
N LEU A 120 -1.43 6.37 -19.76
CA LEU A 120 -2.58 6.53 -18.86
C LEU A 120 -3.65 7.45 -19.45
N GLN A 121 -3.25 8.55 -20.10
CA GLN A 121 -4.22 9.43 -20.79
C GLN A 121 -4.92 8.72 -21.95
N ARG A 122 -4.19 7.92 -22.73
CA ARG A 122 -4.79 7.13 -23.82
C ARG A 122 -5.82 6.12 -23.29
N VAL A 123 -5.49 5.42 -22.21
CA VAL A 123 -6.41 4.50 -21.55
C VAL A 123 -7.62 5.24 -20.99
N ALA A 124 -7.41 6.33 -20.25
CA ALA A 124 -8.48 7.16 -19.69
C ALA A 124 -9.48 7.61 -20.78
N LYS A 125 -8.96 8.08 -21.91
CA LYS A 125 -9.79 8.48 -23.05
C LYS A 125 -10.61 7.32 -23.61
N ARG A 126 -10.02 6.12 -23.73
CA ARG A 126 -10.72 4.92 -24.24
C ARG A 126 -11.89 4.49 -23.36
N ILE A 127 -11.78 4.67 -22.04
CA ILE A 127 -12.84 4.30 -21.08
C ILE A 127 -13.75 5.49 -20.72
N GLY A 128 -13.67 6.60 -21.47
CA GLY A 128 -14.56 7.74 -21.31
C GLY A 128 -14.28 8.61 -20.07
N LEU A 129 -13.10 8.49 -19.43
CA LEU A 129 -12.74 9.37 -18.33
C LEU A 129 -12.34 10.75 -18.84
N THR A 130 -13.02 11.79 -18.34
CA THR A 130 -12.76 13.20 -18.71
C THR A 130 -11.65 13.84 -17.89
N ARG A 131 -11.37 13.32 -16.67
CA ARG A 131 -10.33 13.83 -15.79
C ARG A 131 -8.94 13.34 -16.19
N LYS A 132 -7.93 14.18 -15.94
CA LYS A 132 -6.54 13.83 -16.16
C LYS A 132 -6.11 12.73 -15.16
N VAL A 133 -5.65 11.60 -15.66
CA VAL A 133 -5.09 10.50 -14.88
C VAL A 133 -3.57 10.52 -15.03
N THR A 134 -2.83 10.49 -13.92
CA THR A 134 -1.37 10.46 -13.91
C THR A 134 -0.86 9.30 -13.07
N PHE A 135 0.41 8.93 -13.22
CA PHE A 135 1.04 7.93 -12.35
C PHE A 135 0.89 8.29 -10.85
N TYR A 136 0.96 9.58 -10.54
CA TYR A 136 0.79 10.05 -9.17
C TYR A 136 -0.62 9.80 -8.60
N ALA A 137 -1.63 9.68 -9.45
CA ALA A 137 -2.98 9.33 -9.04
C ALA A 137 -3.05 7.95 -8.34
N ALA A 138 -2.17 7.02 -8.70
CA ALA A 138 -2.09 5.72 -8.03
C ALA A 138 -1.76 5.86 -6.53
N ARG A 139 -0.91 6.82 -6.18
CA ARG A 139 -0.54 7.11 -4.79
C ARG A 139 -1.70 7.74 -4.01
N HIS A 140 -2.42 8.68 -4.62
CA HIS A 140 -3.64 9.24 -4.03
C HIS A 140 -4.69 8.14 -3.83
N THR A 141 -4.89 7.29 -4.83
CA THR A 141 -5.84 6.18 -4.76
C THR A 141 -5.48 5.22 -3.62
N TYR A 142 -4.20 4.91 -3.44
CA TYR A 142 -3.75 4.04 -2.34
C TYR A 142 -4.12 4.64 -0.98
N ALA A 143 -3.74 5.92 -0.73
CA ALA A 143 -4.07 6.60 0.52
C ALA A 143 -5.59 6.67 0.77
N SER A 144 -6.35 7.09 -0.24
CA SER A 144 -7.80 7.23 -0.13
C SER A 144 -8.49 5.89 0.13
N ARG A 145 -8.07 4.80 -0.53
CA ARG A 145 -8.66 3.48 -0.31
C ARG A 145 -8.38 2.94 1.08
N LEU A 146 -7.17 3.12 1.61
CA LEU A 146 -6.86 2.73 2.99
C LEU A 146 -7.69 3.55 3.99
N TYR A 147 -7.81 4.84 3.75
CA TYR A 147 -8.63 5.71 4.57
C TYR A 147 -10.11 5.29 4.57
N HIS A 148 -10.66 4.96 3.39
CA HIS A 148 -12.04 4.46 3.30
C HIS A 148 -12.22 3.04 3.87
N ALA A 149 -11.14 2.30 4.04
CA ALA A 149 -11.11 1.02 4.75
C ALA A 149 -10.85 1.17 6.27
N ASP A 150 -11.02 2.39 6.81
CA ASP A 150 -10.85 2.74 8.22
C ASP A 150 -9.45 2.45 8.79
N VAL A 151 -8.42 2.44 7.92
CA VAL A 151 -7.02 2.31 8.35
C VAL A 151 -6.59 3.63 9.00
N PRO A 152 -5.98 3.59 10.21
CA PRO A 152 -5.52 4.80 10.91
C PRO A 152 -4.52 5.61 10.08
N LEU A 153 -4.68 6.95 10.08
CA LEU A 153 -3.77 7.87 9.35
C LEU A 153 -2.28 7.65 9.63
N PRO A 154 -1.85 7.43 10.88
CA PRO A 154 -0.43 7.15 11.15
C PRO A 154 0.08 5.90 10.42
N LEU A 155 -0.73 4.86 10.32
CA LEU A 155 -0.36 3.63 9.61
C LEU A 155 -0.32 3.86 8.09
N ILE A 156 -1.25 4.63 7.54
CA ILE A 156 -1.22 5.04 6.12
C ILE A 156 0.06 5.82 5.84
N ALA A 157 0.40 6.77 6.71
CA ALA A 157 1.60 7.59 6.59
C ALA A 157 2.88 6.75 6.64
N GLN A 158 2.97 5.83 7.60
CA GLN A 158 4.08 4.89 7.73
C GLN A 158 4.24 4.04 6.46
N ASN A 159 3.16 3.45 5.95
CA ASN A 159 3.18 2.65 4.72
C ASN A 159 3.62 3.44 3.50
N MET A 160 3.32 4.73 3.48
CA MET A 160 3.69 5.62 2.37
C MET A 160 5.04 6.33 2.58
N GLY A 161 5.72 6.11 3.70
CA GLY A 161 6.95 6.82 4.06
C GLY A 161 6.76 8.34 4.10
N ARG A 162 5.71 8.79 4.81
CA ARG A 162 5.31 10.20 4.92
C ARG A 162 4.98 10.58 6.36
N ASN A 163 4.93 11.90 6.60
CA ASN A 163 4.35 12.42 7.82
C ASN A 163 2.81 12.33 7.75
N PRO A 164 2.09 11.99 8.84
CA PRO A 164 0.63 11.98 8.86
C PRO A 164 -0.01 13.27 8.34
N ALA A 165 0.50 14.44 8.69
CA ALA A 165 0.01 15.73 8.18
C ALA A 165 0.08 15.86 6.65
N GLU A 166 1.05 15.21 6.00
CA GLU A 166 1.14 15.19 4.55
C GLU A 166 0.07 14.28 3.91
N ILE A 167 -0.40 13.28 4.64
CA ILE A 167 -1.43 12.36 4.13
C ILE A 167 -2.79 13.04 4.03
N GLU A 168 -3.11 13.94 4.94
CA GLU A 168 -4.36 14.73 4.91
C GLU A 168 -4.53 15.47 3.58
N THR A 169 -3.42 15.91 2.97
CA THR A 169 -3.46 16.56 1.65
C THR A 169 -3.93 15.66 0.51
N TYR A 170 -3.85 14.33 0.69
CA TYR A 170 -4.35 13.34 -0.26
C TYR A 170 -5.81 12.98 -0.04
N LEU A 171 -6.33 13.26 1.15
CA LEU A 171 -7.70 12.96 1.53
C LEU A 171 -8.55 14.19 1.19
N LYS A 172 -9.59 13.98 0.42
CA LYS A 172 -10.64 14.98 0.26
C LYS A 172 -11.45 15.06 1.55
N GLU A 173 -12.24 16.13 1.69
CA GLU A 173 -13.14 16.35 2.81
C GLU A 173 -13.81 15.05 3.29
N PHE A 174 -13.97 14.95 4.60
CA PHE A 174 -14.59 13.79 5.24
C PHE A 174 -15.96 13.52 4.61
N ASP A 175 -16.17 12.30 4.17
CA ASP A 175 -17.43 11.84 3.66
C ASP A 175 -18.50 12.00 4.76
N THR A 176 -19.61 12.65 4.44
CA THR A 176 -20.72 12.89 5.38
C THR A 176 -21.18 11.59 6.03
N ASP A 177 -21.20 10.48 5.27
CA ASP A 177 -21.58 9.17 5.78
C ASP A 177 -20.61 8.65 6.85
N LYS A 178 -19.33 8.94 6.74
CA LYS A 178 -18.33 8.60 7.78
C LYS A 178 -18.54 9.40 9.06
N ILE A 179 -18.86 10.69 8.94
CA ILE A 179 -19.17 11.54 10.09
C ILE A 179 -20.43 11.00 10.81
N ILE A 180 -21.47 10.69 10.04
CA ILE A 180 -22.71 10.12 10.59
C ILE A 180 -22.44 8.77 11.26
N SER A 181 -21.69 7.88 10.61
CA SER A 181 -21.34 6.57 11.17
C SER A 181 -20.55 6.68 12.48
N ALA A 182 -19.56 7.56 12.52
CA ALA A 182 -18.76 7.80 13.72
C ALA A 182 -19.65 8.32 14.87
N ASN A 183 -20.50 9.30 14.59
CA ASN A 183 -21.41 9.86 15.59
C ASN A 183 -22.43 8.83 16.09
N LYS A 184 -22.96 7.98 15.21
CA LYS A 184 -23.87 6.89 15.61
C LYS A 184 -23.22 5.93 16.59
N ARG A 185 -21.92 5.60 16.41
CA ARG A 185 -21.17 4.75 17.37
C ARG A 185 -21.11 5.39 18.75
N ILE A 186 -20.88 6.70 18.83
CA ILE A 186 -20.82 7.43 20.11
C ILE A 186 -22.22 7.49 20.77
N TRP A 187 -23.26 7.73 19.97
CA TRP A 187 -24.64 7.81 20.48
C TRP A 187 -25.21 6.48 20.96
N GLN A 188 -24.62 5.35 20.52
CA GLN A 188 -24.99 4.00 20.95
C GLN A 188 -24.27 3.52 22.20
N ILE A 189 -23.27 4.27 22.69
CA ILE A 189 -22.63 3.96 23.97
C ILE A 189 -23.69 4.19 25.07
N PRO A 190 -24.03 3.17 25.88
CA PRO A 190 -24.96 3.37 27.00
C PRO A 190 -24.43 4.50 27.87
N ARG A 191 -25.27 5.50 28.14
CA ARG A 191 -24.93 6.49 29.17
C ARG A 191 -24.78 5.71 30.45
N THR A 192 -23.61 5.66 31.05
CA THR A 192 -23.45 5.23 32.43
C THR A 192 -24.39 6.08 33.25
N GLU A 193 -25.28 5.41 33.99
CA GLU A 193 -26.22 6.11 34.87
C GLU A 193 -25.43 7.12 35.72
N PRO A 194 -25.99 8.33 35.96
CA PRO A 194 -25.34 9.28 36.84
C PRO A 194 -25.16 8.58 38.20
N LEU A 195 -23.94 8.60 38.71
CA LEU A 195 -23.67 8.23 40.09
C LEU A 195 -24.72 8.96 40.94
N GLU A 196 -25.69 8.23 41.54
CA GLU A 196 -26.55 8.77 42.53
C GLU A 196 -25.67 9.43 43.61
N MET A 197 -25.66 10.75 43.62
CA MET A 197 -25.05 11.48 44.74
C MET A 197 -25.91 11.14 45.93
N ASN A 198 -25.40 10.25 46.74
CA ASN A 198 -25.97 9.89 48.02
C ASN A 198 -25.90 11.14 48.90
N THR A 199 -26.94 11.96 48.83
CA THR A 199 -27.19 13.02 49.82
C THR A 199 -27.62 12.35 51.09
N GLY A 200 -26.64 11.72 51.75
CA GLY A 200 -26.78 11.25 53.13
C GLY A 200 -27.18 12.43 54.02
N GLY A 201 -28.36 12.35 54.53
CA GLY A 201 -28.97 13.33 55.39
C GLY A 201 -28.17 13.64 56.65
N LEU A 202 -28.28 14.87 57.05
CA LEU A 202 -28.09 15.33 58.43
C LEU A 202 -29.33 15.02 59.23
#